data_cd27270c7566bf5c3d466339d4ae9850
#
_entry.id   cd27270c7566bf5c3d466339d4ae9850
#
_cell.length_a   1.000
_cell.length_b   1.000
_cell.length_c   1.000
_cell.angle_alpha   90.00
_cell.angle_beta   90.00
_cell.angle_gamma   90.00
#
_symmetry.space_group_name_H-M   'P 1'
#
loop_
_entity.id
_entity.type
_entity.pdbx_description
1 polymer ?
#
loop_
_entity_poly.entity_id
_entity_poly.type
_entity_poly.pdbx_seq_one_letter_code
_entity_poly.pdbx_strand_id
1 'polypeptide(L)'
;MLGLAAAVLVAGCGGERSAVKMVTEATFPPYEFLRGEKIVGIDVELCQAIAQRLGRSFAVENTEFDSVIPSVTSGKATLAAAGITITEDRRKNVDFSIPYVTTGIVVIHKKSNPFSDVSQLKGRRIGVQSGTTSDTYVLETLKQEPERFKTPAEACAALLVGRCDFVIADIQPARNCVKGEDRLAISDFLSSESYAIAIAKGQPELLRQINETIVAAQKDGRLAKWVADYTAESDRLKEGKEVEDSAIRGWWSVLKDDFYQCFLKKSQDGCPRGYYLLKGLVVTLEVALAAVLLGLFFGFLAAIVRSTHERDGSLVFLDALAKIYLTVIRGTPLVVQLLIAYYIILRSVDSKVLIAILAFGIHSGAYQAEIVRAGIASIDAGQMEAGRALGLSYWRTMMRVILPQAVRNVLPALGNEFIVLLKDTSIVGYIALIDLAKGGDIIRSQTYSVYLPYLTVAAMYLVLVMAFTWLLGKLEKGKIRWRKNS
;
A
#
# COMPACT_ATOMS: atom_id res chain seq x y z
N MET A 1 8.88 -9.67 -31.94
CA MET A 1 8.26 -9.38 -30.62
C MET A 1 8.68 -8.03 -30.01
N LEU A 2 9.64 -7.32 -30.55
CA LEU A 2 9.96 -5.92 -30.17
C LEU A 2 8.92 -4.89 -30.70
N GLY A 3 8.07 -5.25 -31.64
CA GLY A 3 7.05 -4.35 -32.21
C GLY A 3 5.79 -4.13 -31.36
N LEU A 4 5.46 -5.03 -30.41
CA LEU A 4 4.27 -4.85 -29.55
C LEU A 4 4.56 -3.95 -28.33
N ALA A 5 5.81 -3.89 -27.85
CA ALA A 5 6.19 -2.98 -26.76
C ALA A 5 6.30 -1.52 -27.24
N ALA A 6 6.63 -1.31 -28.53
CA ALA A 6 6.68 0.03 -29.11
C ALA A 6 5.29 0.60 -29.49
N ALA A 7 4.30 -0.26 -29.73
CA ALA A 7 2.94 0.18 -30.09
C ALA A 7 2.13 0.72 -28.89
N VAL A 8 2.50 0.39 -27.65
CA VAL A 8 1.87 0.93 -26.42
C VAL A 8 2.41 2.34 -26.08
N LEU A 9 3.55 2.73 -26.62
CA LEU A 9 4.19 4.04 -26.36
C LEU A 9 3.74 5.16 -27.30
N VAL A 10 2.97 4.90 -28.36
CA VAL A 10 2.61 5.91 -29.39
C VAL A 10 1.10 6.27 -29.40
N ALA A 11 0.26 5.62 -28.60
CA ALA A 11 -1.19 5.90 -28.54
C ALA A 11 -1.58 6.97 -27.50
N GLY A 12 -0.73 7.94 -27.21
CA GLY A 12 -0.95 8.97 -26.19
C GLY A 12 -0.87 10.42 -26.67
N CYS A 13 -1.08 10.71 -27.96
CA CYS A 13 -1.13 12.08 -28.48
C CYS A 13 -2.49 12.41 -29.11
N GLY A 14 -3.52 12.48 -28.27
CA GLY A 14 -4.79 13.12 -28.56
C GLY A 14 -5.09 14.09 -27.43
N GLY A 15 -5.27 15.38 -27.73
CA GLY A 15 -5.32 16.50 -26.77
C GLY A 15 -6.54 16.55 -25.85
N GLU A 16 -6.77 15.55 -25.02
CA GLU A 16 -7.55 15.68 -23.80
C GLU A 16 -6.63 16.27 -22.73
N ARG A 17 -7.00 17.45 -22.22
CA ARG A 17 -6.32 18.05 -21.07
C ARG A 17 -6.36 17.04 -19.93
N SER A 18 -5.23 16.43 -19.59
CA SER A 18 -5.13 15.38 -18.58
C SER A 18 -5.82 15.80 -17.28
N ALA A 19 -6.49 14.87 -16.59
CA ALA A 19 -7.18 15.11 -15.33
C ALA A 19 -6.23 15.78 -14.31
N VAL A 20 -6.78 16.62 -13.45
CA VAL A 20 -6.07 17.06 -12.24
C VAL A 20 -6.08 15.90 -11.26
N LYS A 21 -4.94 15.28 -11.08
CA LYS A 21 -4.75 14.18 -10.12
C LYS A 21 -4.29 14.74 -8.77
N MET A 22 -5.14 14.65 -7.77
CA MET A 22 -4.81 14.92 -6.37
C MET A 22 -4.28 13.65 -5.71
N VAL A 23 -3.20 13.76 -4.97
CA VAL A 23 -2.73 12.71 -4.06
C VAL A 23 -2.92 13.18 -2.62
N THR A 24 -3.36 12.27 -1.76
CA THR A 24 -3.65 12.54 -0.35
C THR A 24 -3.48 11.29 0.51
N GLU A 25 -3.50 11.45 1.85
CA GLU A 25 -3.61 10.34 2.80
C GLU A 25 -4.97 10.40 3.51
N ALA A 26 -5.93 9.58 3.06
CA ALA A 26 -7.33 9.69 3.45
C ALA A 26 -7.63 9.12 4.86
N THR A 27 -6.86 9.54 5.87
CA THR A 27 -7.04 9.18 7.29
C THR A 27 -7.13 10.39 8.21
N PHE A 28 -7.25 11.59 7.64
CA PHE A 28 -7.14 12.86 8.35
C PHE A 28 -8.44 13.71 8.32
N PRO A 29 -9.57 13.25 8.90
CA PRO A 29 -10.78 14.08 8.97
C PRO A 29 -10.54 15.32 9.86
N PRO A 30 -11.10 16.50 9.48
CA PRO A 30 -12.07 16.75 8.41
C PRO A 30 -11.46 17.09 7.05
N TYR A 31 -10.11 17.06 6.89
CA TYR A 31 -9.44 17.52 5.67
C TYR A 31 -9.57 16.51 4.53
N GLU A 32 -9.20 15.25 4.76
CA GLU A 32 -9.30 14.15 3.82
C GLU A 32 -9.56 12.83 4.55
N PHE A 33 -10.62 12.14 4.17
CA PHE A 33 -10.99 10.87 4.79
C PHE A 33 -11.88 10.04 3.87
N LEU A 34 -11.97 8.76 4.17
CA LEU A 34 -12.84 7.86 3.43
C LEU A 34 -14.28 7.97 3.94
N ARG A 35 -15.18 8.35 3.03
CA ARG A 35 -16.63 8.18 3.16
C ARG A 35 -17.03 7.01 2.27
N GLY A 36 -17.04 5.83 2.85
CA GLY A 36 -17.15 4.61 2.09
C GLY A 36 -15.93 4.37 1.19
N GLU A 37 -16.16 4.20 -0.11
CA GLU A 37 -15.09 4.09 -1.10
C GLU A 37 -14.59 5.45 -1.60
N LYS A 38 -15.28 6.54 -1.30
CA LYS A 38 -14.93 7.87 -1.79
C LYS A 38 -14.06 8.60 -0.78
N ILE A 39 -13.05 9.26 -1.28
CA ILE A 39 -12.26 10.21 -0.50
C ILE A 39 -12.99 11.55 -0.53
N VAL A 40 -13.23 12.14 0.63
CA VAL A 40 -13.94 13.39 0.82
C VAL A 40 -13.24 14.24 1.88
N GLY A 41 -13.59 15.52 1.96
CA GLY A 41 -13.06 16.44 2.95
C GLY A 41 -12.73 17.80 2.37
N ILE A 42 -12.25 18.69 3.22
CA ILE A 42 -11.95 20.09 2.88
C ILE A 42 -10.94 20.16 1.74
N ASP A 43 -9.88 19.36 1.80
CA ASP A 43 -8.80 19.33 0.83
C ASP A 43 -9.29 18.83 -0.53
N VAL A 44 -10.19 17.84 -0.51
CA VAL A 44 -10.79 17.28 -1.72
C VAL A 44 -11.70 18.31 -2.42
N GLU A 45 -12.55 19.00 -1.67
CA GLU A 45 -13.42 20.07 -2.21
C GLU A 45 -12.61 21.21 -2.81
N LEU A 46 -11.54 21.62 -2.12
CA LEU A 46 -10.66 22.68 -2.60
C LEU A 46 -9.95 22.25 -3.89
N CYS A 47 -9.43 21.05 -3.95
CA CYS A 47 -8.76 20.53 -5.15
C CYS A 47 -9.72 20.29 -6.31
N GLN A 48 -10.97 19.89 -6.03
CA GLN A 48 -12.02 19.79 -7.04
C GLN A 48 -12.39 21.19 -7.61
N ALA A 49 -12.48 22.22 -6.77
CA ALA A 49 -12.70 23.59 -7.21
C ALA A 49 -11.54 24.10 -8.08
N ILE A 50 -10.29 23.72 -7.78
CA ILE A 50 -9.12 24.01 -8.61
C ILE A 50 -9.26 23.34 -9.98
N ALA A 51 -9.62 22.05 -10.02
CA ALA A 51 -9.80 21.33 -11.27
C ALA A 51 -10.92 21.95 -12.14
N GLN A 52 -12.03 22.36 -11.53
CA GLN A 52 -13.13 23.06 -12.20
C GLN A 52 -12.65 24.40 -12.81
N ARG A 53 -11.87 25.19 -12.07
CA ARG A 53 -11.29 26.44 -12.57
C ARG A 53 -10.35 26.22 -13.76
N LEU A 54 -9.59 25.13 -13.73
CA LEU A 54 -8.68 24.73 -14.81
C LEU A 54 -9.43 24.15 -16.04
N GLY A 55 -10.75 23.91 -15.94
CA GLY A 55 -11.54 23.25 -16.98
C GLY A 55 -11.09 21.81 -17.25
N ARG A 56 -10.65 21.09 -16.20
CA ARG A 56 -10.12 19.73 -16.28
C ARG A 56 -10.94 18.79 -15.40
N SER A 57 -10.98 17.50 -15.74
CA SER A 57 -11.54 16.47 -14.87
C SER A 57 -10.71 16.34 -13.59
N PHE A 58 -11.32 15.81 -12.52
CA PHE A 58 -10.70 15.64 -11.22
C PHE A 58 -10.60 14.16 -10.85
N ALA A 59 -9.46 13.75 -10.33
CA ALA A 59 -9.25 12.43 -9.75
C ALA A 59 -8.47 12.58 -8.44
N VAL A 60 -8.83 11.78 -7.43
CA VAL A 60 -8.14 11.74 -6.15
C VAL A 60 -7.60 10.34 -5.89
N GLU A 61 -6.37 10.27 -5.41
CA GLU A 61 -5.66 9.02 -5.13
C GLU A 61 -5.16 9.00 -3.70
N ASN A 62 -5.46 7.90 -2.97
CA ASN A 62 -4.96 7.68 -1.61
C ASN A 62 -3.56 7.09 -1.64
N THR A 63 -2.68 7.57 -0.74
CA THR A 63 -1.33 7.01 -0.51
C THR A 63 -0.94 7.18 0.95
N GLU A 64 0.22 6.67 1.36
CA GLU A 64 0.78 6.94 2.68
C GLU A 64 1.36 8.35 2.72
N PHE A 65 1.33 9.03 3.87
CA PHE A 65 1.70 10.45 4.00
C PHE A 65 3.11 10.76 3.50
N ASP A 66 4.09 9.92 3.83
CA ASP A 66 5.48 10.05 3.39
C ASP A 66 5.67 9.92 1.87
N SER A 67 4.68 9.34 1.18
CA SER A 67 4.66 9.17 -0.27
C SER A 67 3.93 10.29 -1.02
N VAL A 68 3.29 11.23 -0.31
CA VAL A 68 2.48 12.30 -0.92
C VAL A 68 3.36 13.26 -1.73
N ILE A 69 4.43 13.81 -1.13
CA ILE A 69 5.37 14.70 -1.84
C ILE A 69 6.12 13.97 -2.97
N PRO A 70 6.68 12.77 -2.77
CA PRO A 70 7.26 11.97 -3.85
C PRO A 70 6.33 11.74 -5.06
N SER A 71 5.02 11.58 -4.84
CA SER A 71 4.05 11.41 -5.92
C SER A 71 3.94 12.65 -6.82
N VAL A 72 4.06 13.84 -6.25
CA VAL A 72 4.04 15.10 -7.01
C VAL A 72 5.38 15.33 -7.72
N THR A 73 6.51 15.15 -7.02
CA THR A 73 7.85 15.36 -7.60
C THR A 73 8.16 14.39 -8.74
N SER A 74 7.64 13.17 -8.69
CA SER A 74 7.76 12.18 -9.78
C SER A 74 6.82 12.45 -10.96
N GLY A 75 5.89 13.42 -10.84
CA GLY A 75 4.88 13.72 -11.86
C GLY A 75 3.74 12.69 -11.93
N LYS A 76 3.60 11.82 -10.95
CA LYS A 76 2.49 10.86 -10.83
C LYS A 76 1.19 11.55 -10.43
N ALA A 77 1.26 12.60 -9.63
CA ALA A 77 0.16 13.48 -9.27
C ALA A 77 0.40 14.90 -9.73
N THR A 78 -0.70 15.63 -10.02
CA THR A 78 -0.66 17.04 -10.41
C THR A 78 -0.42 17.93 -9.19
N LEU A 79 -1.06 17.59 -8.07
CA LEU A 79 -1.00 18.33 -6.81
C LEU A 79 -1.18 17.38 -5.62
N ALA A 80 -0.72 17.83 -4.47
CA ALA A 80 -0.88 17.14 -3.20
C ALA A 80 -1.58 18.05 -2.20
N ALA A 81 -2.62 17.53 -1.57
CA ALA A 81 -3.27 18.13 -0.42
C ALA A 81 -3.57 17.03 0.58
N ALA A 82 -3.02 17.12 1.77
CA ALA A 82 -3.07 16.13 2.84
C ALA A 82 -2.74 16.78 4.19
N GLY A 83 -3.33 17.95 4.48
CA GLY A 83 -2.92 18.72 5.63
C GLY A 83 -1.41 19.01 5.65
N ILE A 84 -0.83 19.34 4.49
CA ILE A 84 0.62 19.45 4.35
C ILE A 84 1.12 20.78 4.90
N THR A 85 1.87 20.74 6.00
CA THR A 85 2.53 21.91 6.57
C THR A 85 3.65 22.40 5.67
N ILE A 86 3.71 23.72 5.49
CA ILE A 86 4.81 24.39 4.79
C ILE A 86 6.07 24.34 5.65
N THR A 87 7.13 23.70 5.13
CA THR A 87 8.47 23.70 5.77
C THR A 87 9.53 24.05 4.75
N GLU A 88 10.68 24.59 5.22
CA GLU A 88 11.79 24.94 4.33
C GLU A 88 12.36 23.71 3.61
N ASP A 89 12.41 22.56 4.27
CA ASP A 89 12.88 21.31 3.64
C ASP A 89 11.94 20.83 2.54
N ARG A 90 10.64 20.89 2.76
CA ARG A 90 9.65 20.56 1.72
C ARG A 90 9.70 21.54 0.55
N ARG A 91 9.92 22.86 0.83
CA ARG A 91 10.12 23.90 -0.21
C ARG A 91 11.31 23.63 -1.13
N LYS A 92 12.31 22.87 -0.71
CA LYS A 92 13.42 22.46 -1.58
C LYS A 92 12.95 21.58 -2.73
N ASN A 93 11.88 20.80 -2.53
CA ASN A 93 11.41 19.78 -3.45
C ASN A 93 10.13 20.13 -4.19
N VAL A 94 9.25 20.97 -3.62
CA VAL A 94 7.94 21.34 -4.15
C VAL A 94 7.71 22.85 -4.00
N ASP A 95 6.77 23.37 -4.80
CA ASP A 95 6.21 24.71 -4.60
C ASP A 95 4.90 24.61 -3.83
N PHE A 96 4.67 25.53 -2.91
CA PHE A 96 3.47 25.58 -2.08
C PHE A 96 2.54 26.72 -2.48
N SER A 97 1.24 26.47 -2.42
CA SER A 97 0.23 27.53 -2.48
C SER A 97 0.34 28.49 -1.28
N ILE A 98 -0.43 29.55 -1.29
CA ILE A 98 -0.76 30.30 -0.07
C ILE A 98 -1.44 29.33 0.93
N PRO A 99 -1.27 29.57 2.24
CA PRO A 99 -1.91 28.73 3.25
C PRO A 99 -3.44 28.93 3.23
N TYR A 100 -4.16 27.83 3.42
CA TYR A 100 -5.64 27.84 3.52
C TYR A 100 -6.14 27.54 4.93
N VAL A 101 -5.29 26.99 5.81
CA VAL A 101 -5.58 26.69 7.23
C VAL A 101 -4.35 26.99 8.08
N THR A 102 -4.57 27.53 9.28
CA THR A 102 -3.57 27.62 10.35
C THR A 102 -3.94 26.65 11.45
N THR A 103 -2.99 25.87 11.94
CA THR A 103 -3.13 24.76 12.89
C THR A 103 -1.90 24.68 13.79
N GLY A 104 -1.63 23.54 14.41
CA GLY A 104 -0.43 23.26 15.16
C GLY A 104 -0.37 21.84 15.69
N ILE A 105 0.83 21.46 16.13
CA ILE A 105 1.07 20.17 16.78
C ILE A 105 0.89 20.27 18.29
N VAL A 106 0.46 19.17 18.87
CA VAL A 106 0.16 19.03 20.33
C VAL A 106 0.71 17.71 20.86
N VAL A 107 0.78 17.60 22.19
CA VAL A 107 1.11 16.33 22.85
C VAL A 107 -0.18 15.63 23.28
N ILE A 108 -0.30 14.37 22.92
CA ILE A 108 -1.34 13.47 23.44
C ILE A 108 -0.68 12.65 24.56
N HIS A 109 -1.32 12.63 25.71
CA HIS A 109 -0.79 11.94 26.89
C HIS A 109 -1.88 11.19 27.65
N LYS A 110 -1.50 10.23 28.46
CA LYS A 110 -2.43 9.58 29.39
C LYS A 110 -2.73 10.54 30.54
N LYS A 111 -3.99 10.61 31.00
CA LYS A 111 -4.36 11.37 32.20
C LYS A 111 -3.61 10.91 33.47
N SER A 112 -3.20 9.63 33.49
CA SER A 112 -2.36 9.06 34.55
C SER A 112 -0.88 9.50 34.47
N ASN A 113 -0.45 10.08 33.33
CA ASN A 113 0.89 10.65 33.13
C ASN A 113 0.73 12.01 32.44
N PRO A 114 0.30 13.05 33.16
CA PRO A 114 -0.05 14.35 32.59
C PRO A 114 1.18 15.04 32.03
N PHE A 115 1.00 15.70 30.89
CA PHE A 115 2.01 16.55 30.27
C PHE A 115 1.86 17.99 30.76
N SER A 116 2.96 18.61 31.19
CA SER A 116 2.99 20.00 31.67
C SER A 116 4.05 20.84 30.95
N ASP A 117 5.15 20.24 30.52
CA ASP A 117 6.26 20.96 29.94
C ASP A 117 7.06 20.10 28.94
N VAL A 118 7.66 20.74 27.94
CA VAL A 118 8.45 20.08 26.87
C VAL A 118 9.64 19.31 27.45
N SER A 119 10.20 19.71 28.58
CA SER A 119 11.31 19.00 29.22
C SER A 119 10.96 17.55 29.59
N GLN A 120 9.68 17.27 29.86
CA GLN A 120 9.19 15.94 30.17
C GLN A 120 9.27 14.96 28.98
N LEU A 121 9.39 15.47 27.76
CA LEU A 121 9.50 14.64 26.55
C LEU A 121 10.90 14.04 26.39
N LYS A 122 11.90 14.64 27.05
CA LYS A 122 13.30 14.24 26.90
C LYS A 122 13.53 12.82 27.45
N GLY A 123 14.08 11.96 26.59
CA GLY A 123 14.38 10.56 26.94
C GLY A 123 13.13 9.66 27.07
N ARG A 124 11.95 10.15 26.66
CA ARG A 124 10.70 9.37 26.62
C ARG A 124 10.47 8.79 25.24
N ARG A 125 9.71 7.70 25.19
CA ARG A 125 9.27 7.09 23.91
C ARG A 125 8.13 7.92 23.35
N ILE A 126 8.40 8.63 22.25
CA ILE A 126 7.45 9.54 21.62
C ILE A 126 6.97 8.91 20.30
N GLY A 127 5.69 8.65 20.21
CA GLY A 127 5.04 8.18 18.98
C GLY A 127 4.72 9.35 18.05
N VAL A 128 5.01 9.20 16.77
CA VAL A 128 4.69 10.17 15.70
C VAL A 128 4.24 9.46 14.44
N GLN A 129 3.55 10.16 13.56
CA GLN A 129 3.35 9.67 12.20
C GLN A 129 4.62 9.96 11.37
N SER A 130 5.07 8.96 10.60
CA SER A 130 6.26 9.06 9.75
C SER A 130 6.15 10.19 8.73
N GLY A 131 7.24 10.98 8.56
CA GLY A 131 7.34 12.04 7.57
C GLY A 131 6.55 13.32 7.87
N THR A 132 5.94 13.44 9.06
CA THR A 132 5.23 14.64 9.51
C THR A 132 6.18 15.65 10.16
N THR A 133 5.67 16.87 10.40
CA THR A 133 6.37 17.88 11.19
C THR A 133 6.56 17.44 12.64
N SER A 134 5.66 16.63 13.18
CA SER A 134 5.83 16.00 14.50
C SER A 134 7.05 15.07 14.54
N ASP A 135 7.30 14.29 13.48
CA ASP A 135 8.51 13.46 13.36
C ASP A 135 9.77 14.33 13.34
N THR A 136 9.78 15.37 12.50
CA THR A 136 10.88 16.35 12.43
C THR A 136 11.10 17.07 13.77
N TYR A 137 10.02 17.45 14.46
CA TYR A 137 10.11 18.10 15.77
C TYR A 137 10.83 17.23 16.81
N VAL A 138 10.49 15.94 16.89
CA VAL A 138 11.16 15.02 17.82
C VAL A 138 12.63 14.83 17.45
N LEU A 139 12.91 14.65 16.16
CA LEU A 139 14.26 14.39 15.68
C LEU A 139 15.17 15.62 15.82
N GLU A 140 14.70 16.79 15.38
CA GLU A 140 15.53 18.00 15.26
C GLU A 140 15.48 18.91 16.49
N THR A 141 14.30 19.05 17.11
CA THR A 141 14.12 19.93 18.27
C THR A 141 14.42 19.21 19.58
N LEU A 142 13.88 18.00 19.77
CA LEU A 142 14.14 17.23 20.98
C LEU A 142 15.44 16.43 20.90
N LYS A 143 16.07 16.30 19.72
CA LYS A 143 17.32 15.57 19.49
C LYS A 143 17.25 14.11 19.93
N GLN A 144 16.15 13.44 19.64
CA GLN A 144 15.96 12.03 19.97
C GLN A 144 15.18 11.30 18.85
N GLU A 145 15.33 9.95 18.77
CA GLU A 145 14.63 9.14 17.79
C GLU A 145 13.17 8.93 18.20
N PRO A 146 12.17 9.24 17.34
CA PRO A 146 10.79 8.95 17.60
C PRO A 146 10.41 7.50 17.26
N GLU A 147 9.36 6.99 17.89
CA GLU A 147 8.66 5.78 17.46
C GLU A 147 7.72 6.11 16.29
N ARG A 148 8.10 5.71 15.08
CA ARG A 148 7.37 6.06 13.85
C ARG A 148 6.24 5.09 13.56
N PHE A 149 5.08 5.64 13.23
CA PHE A 149 3.87 4.91 12.83
C PHE A 149 3.39 5.40 11.48
N LYS A 150 2.61 4.57 10.77
CA LYS A 150 2.06 4.95 9.46
C LYS A 150 0.94 5.97 9.59
N THR A 151 0.15 5.89 10.67
CA THR A 151 -1.00 6.77 10.92
C THR A 151 -1.02 7.29 12.35
N PRO A 152 -1.65 8.45 12.60
CA PRO A 152 -1.84 8.96 13.96
C PRO A 152 -2.62 7.99 14.85
N ALA A 153 -3.58 7.28 14.30
CA ALA A 153 -4.36 6.28 15.02
C ALA A 153 -3.51 5.13 15.59
N GLU A 154 -2.47 4.70 14.83
CA GLU A 154 -1.51 3.71 15.31
C GLU A 154 -0.68 4.23 16.47
N ALA A 155 -0.18 5.47 16.37
CA ALA A 155 0.57 6.11 17.46
C ALA A 155 -0.27 6.21 18.74
N CYS A 156 -1.55 6.60 18.63
CA CYS A 156 -2.47 6.67 19.76
C CYS A 156 -2.76 5.29 20.38
N ALA A 157 -2.92 4.26 19.56
CA ALA A 157 -3.08 2.90 20.05
C ALA A 157 -1.82 2.41 20.79
N ALA A 158 -0.63 2.75 20.27
CA ALA A 158 0.65 2.46 20.95
C ALA A 158 0.78 3.17 22.30
N LEU A 159 0.28 4.41 22.41
CA LEU A 159 0.20 5.14 23.67
C LEU A 159 -0.71 4.42 24.67
N LEU A 160 -1.89 3.98 24.25
CA LEU A 160 -2.85 3.30 25.11
C LEU A 160 -2.29 2.01 25.70
N VAL A 161 -1.60 1.19 24.90
CA VAL A 161 -0.97 -0.06 25.36
C VAL A 161 0.38 0.14 26.05
N GLY A 162 0.85 1.40 26.18
CA GLY A 162 2.11 1.72 26.89
C GLY A 162 3.38 1.46 26.07
N ARG A 163 3.27 1.33 24.76
CA ARG A 163 4.42 1.23 23.86
C ARG A 163 5.11 2.59 23.67
N CYS A 164 4.32 3.68 23.71
CA CYS A 164 4.80 5.06 23.80
C CYS A 164 4.38 5.67 25.12
N ASP A 165 5.14 6.68 25.59
CA ASP A 165 4.85 7.46 26.77
C ASP A 165 4.06 8.72 26.43
N PHE A 166 4.30 9.29 25.25
CA PHE A 166 3.63 10.43 24.63
C PHE A 166 3.43 10.22 23.14
N VAL A 167 2.49 10.96 22.54
CA VAL A 167 2.37 11.06 21.08
C VAL A 167 2.35 12.53 20.71
N ILE A 168 3.06 12.92 19.67
CA ILE A 168 2.99 14.26 19.08
C ILE A 168 2.29 14.13 17.72
N ALA A 169 1.25 14.94 17.53
CA ALA A 169 0.47 14.96 16.30
C ALA A 169 -0.18 16.33 16.10
N ASP A 170 -0.69 16.56 14.89
CA ASP A 170 -1.56 17.70 14.62
C ASP A 170 -2.81 17.66 15.51
N ILE A 171 -3.35 18.85 15.79
CA ILE A 171 -4.51 18.99 16.71
C ILE A 171 -5.73 18.19 16.27
N GLN A 172 -6.00 18.05 14.96
CA GLN A 172 -7.18 17.31 14.50
C GLN A 172 -7.05 15.79 14.70
N PRO A 173 -5.96 15.13 14.26
CA PRO A 173 -5.70 13.74 14.68
C PRO A 173 -5.72 13.56 16.19
N ALA A 174 -5.12 14.50 16.96
CA ALA A 174 -5.09 14.43 18.40
C ALA A 174 -6.52 14.44 18.99
N ARG A 175 -7.38 15.39 18.57
CA ARG A 175 -8.79 15.42 18.95
C ARG A 175 -9.51 14.12 18.58
N ASN A 176 -9.17 13.57 17.40
CA ASN A 176 -9.71 12.30 16.95
C ASN A 176 -9.31 11.13 17.85
N CYS A 177 -8.09 11.15 18.39
CA CYS A 177 -7.58 10.13 19.29
C CYS A 177 -8.23 10.16 20.67
N VAL A 178 -8.46 11.35 21.22
CA VAL A 178 -9.00 11.48 22.59
C VAL A 178 -10.51 11.43 22.65
N LYS A 179 -11.21 11.69 21.53
CA LYS A 179 -12.67 11.64 21.48
C LYS A 179 -13.18 10.22 21.70
N GLY A 180 -13.88 10.00 22.82
CA GLY A 180 -14.37 8.69 23.25
C GLY A 180 -13.30 7.81 23.93
N GLU A 181 -12.16 8.39 24.33
CA GLU A 181 -11.10 7.72 25.09
C GLU A 181 -10.77 8.53 26.35
N ASP A 182 -11.48 8.27 27.43
CA ASP A 182 -11.38 9.02 28.69
C ASP A 182 -10.03 8.95 29.38
N ARG A 183 -9.16 8.01 28.98
CA ARG A 183 -7.81 7.85 29.55
C ARG A 183 -6.80 8.81 28.97
N LEU A 184 -7.12 9.48 27.83
CA LEU A 184 -6.22 10.38 27.13
C LEU A 184 -6.60 11.84 27.32
N ALA A 185 -5.63 12.72 27.15
CA ALA A 185 -5.79 14.17 27.10
C ALA A 185 -4.81 14.79 26.10
N ILE A 186 -5.05 16.05 25.74
CA ILE A 186 -4.25 16.82 24.78
C ILE A 186 -3.69 18.03 25.50
N SER A 187 -2.43 18.39 25.21
CA SER A 187 -1.78 19.60 25.68
C SER A 187 -2.21 20.86 24.90
N ASP A 188 -1.69 22.01 25.33
CA ASP A 188 -1.62 23.20 24.47
C ASP A 188 -0.70 22.99 23.25
N PHE A 189 -0.76 23.92 22.30
CA PHE A 189 0.07 23.86 21.11
C PHE A 189 1.57 23.92 21.43
N LEU A 190 2.34 23.00 20.84
CA LEU A 190 3.81 23.04 20.85
C LEU A 190 4.34 24.01 19.78
N SER A 191 3.68 24.06 18.62
CA SER A 191 4.02 24.97 17.52
C SER A 191 2.79 25.29 16.69
N SER A 192 2.82 26.44 15.99
CA SER A 192 1.83 26.85 14.99
C SER A 192 2.29 26.42 13.61
N GLU A 193 1.38 25.93 12.80
CA GLU A 193 1.61 25.41 11.45
C GLU A 193 0.60 25.92 10.46
N SER A 194 0.95 25.87 9.16
CA SER A 194 0.08 26.32 8.09
C SER A 194 0.01 25.28 7.00
N TYR A 195 -1.20 24.83 6.66
CA TYR A 195 -1.42 23.86 5.57
C TYR A 195 -1.52 24.57 4.22
N ALA A 196 -0.90 23.98 3.21
CA ALA A 196 -0.94 24.44 1.84
C ALA A 196 -0.95 23.26 0.85
N ILE A 197 -1.36 23.55 -0.38
CA ILE A 197 -1.32 22.59 -1.49
C ILE A 197 0.10 22.60 -2.07
N ALA A 198 0.68 21.42 -2.24
CA ALA A 198 2.00 21.24 -2.86
C ALA A 198 1.89 20.82 -4.32
N ILE A 199 2.75 21.39 -5.17
CA ILE A 199 2.89 21.05 -6.59
C ILE A 199 4.37 20.87 -6.95
N ALA A 200 4.64 20.19 -8.07
CA ALA A 200 6.00 20.09 -8.58
C ALA A 200 6.55 21.48 -8.92
N LYS A 201 7.85 21.66 -8.73
CA LYS A 201 8.53 22.93 -9.02
C LYS A 201 8.42 23.33 -10.48
N GLY A 202 8.49 24.64 -10.69
CA GLY A 202 8.54 25.21 -12.05
C GLY A 202 7.19 25.29 -12.75
N GLN A 203 6.08 25.32 -12.01
CA GLN A 203 4.72 25.44 -12.53
C GLN A 203 4.02 26.75 -12.06
N PRO A 204 4.55 27.94 -12.39
CA PRO A 204 4.06 29.21 -11.84
C PRO A 204 2.60 29.50 -12.22
N GLU A 205 2.17 29.11 -13.41
CA GLU A 205 0.79 29.33 -13.85
C GLU A 205 -0.19 28.46 -13.09
N LEU A 206 0.14 27.18 -12.86
CA LEU A 206 -0.67 26.30 -12.03
C LEU A 206 -0.76 26.84 -10.59
N LEU A 207 0.37 27.26 -10.02
CA LEU A 207 0.43 27.83 -8.68
C LEU A 207 -0.45 29.10 -8.57
N ARG A 208 -0.42 29.97 -9.57
CA ARG A 208 -1.27 31.16 -9.63
C ARG A 208 -2.75 30.78 -9.61
N GLN A 209 -3.17 29.83 -10.45
CA GLN A 209 -4.56 29.36 -10.52
C GLN A 209 -5.04 28.73 -9.19
N ILE A 210 -4.16 27.96 -8.52
CA ILE A 210 -4.43 27.41 -7.20
C ILE A 210 -4.65 28.53 -6.18
N ASN A 211 -3.73 29.49 -6.12
CA ASN A 211 -3.81 30.61 -5.17
C ASN A 211 -5.07 31.45 -5.37
N GLU A 212 -5.42 31.77 -6.62
CA GLU A 212 -6.64 32.50 -6.95
C GLU A 212 -7.90 31.70 -6.53
N THR A 213 -7.88 30.36 -6.65
CA THR A 213 -9.00 29.51 -6.20
C THR A 213 -9.15 29.53 -4.69
N ILE A 214 -8.03 29.46 -3.95
CA ILE A 214 -8.03 29.54 -2.48
C ILE A 214 -8.59 30.90 -2.03
N VAL A 215 -8.09 32.00 -2.59
CA VAL A 215 -8.58 33.37 -2.28
C VAL A 215 -10.07 33.52 -2.60
N ALA A 216 -10.53 33.00 -3.73
CA ALA A 216 -11.95 33.01 -4.09
C ALA A 216 -12.79 32.22 -3.07
N ALA A 217 -12.39 31.00 -2.71
CA ALA A 217 -13.10 30.16 -1.75
C ALA A 217 -13.12 30.76 -0.33
N GLN A 218 -12.10 31.52 0.04
CA GLN A 218 -12.08 32.29 1.29
C GLN A 218 -13.06 33.48 1.25
N LYS A 219 -13.05 34.24 0.16
CA LYS A 219 -13.88 35.44 0.02
C LYS A 219 -15.38 35.12 -0.12
N ASP A 220 -15.74 34.09 -0.85
CA ASP A 220 -17.14 33.74 -1.11
C ASP A 220 -17.73 32.82 -0.03
N GLY A 221 -16.95 32.50 1.02
CA GLY A 221 -17.38 31.70 2.19
C GLY A 221 -17.42 30.19 1.96
N ARG A 222 -17.07 29.69 0.75
CA ARG A 222 -17.06 28.23 0.51
C ARG A 222 -16.13 27.50 1.44
N LEU A 223 -14.92 28.02 1.66
CA LEU A 223 -13.95 27.38 2.56
C LEU A 223 -14.49 27.27 4.00
N ALA A 224 -15.10 28.36 4.52
CA ALA A 224 -15.71 28.35 5.85
C ALA A 224 -16.87 27.35 5.93
N LYS A 225 -17.68 27.23 4.88
CA LYS A 225 -18.76 26.26 4.79
C LYS A 225 -18.22 24.83 4.79
N TRP A 226 -17.21 24.50 3.97
CA TRP A 226 -16.60 23.18 3.95
C TRP A 226 -16.01 22.80 5.32
N VAL A 227 -15.32 23.75 5.96
CA VAL A 227 -14.81 23.54 7.33
C VAL A 227 -15.94 23.20 8.31
N ALA A 228 -17.03 23.96 8.28
CA ALA A 228 -18.17 23.72 9.17
C ALA A 228 -18.84 22.37 8.90
N ASP A 229 -19.15 22.09 7.61
CA ASP A 229 -19.84 20.87 7.20
C ASP A 229 -19.03 19.60 7.53
N TYR A 230 -17.75 19.57 7.16
CA TYR A 230 -16.89 18.39 7.38
C TYR A 230 -16.46 18.22 8.83
N THR A 231 -16.34 19.32 9.60
CA THR A 231 -16.11 19.22 11.06
C THR A 231 -17.34 18.63 11.75
N ALA A 232 -18.53 19.14 11.44
CA ALA A 232 -19.77 18.60 11.99
C ALA A 232 -19.99 17.13 11.59
N GLU A 233 -19.63 16.75 10.35
CA GLU A 233 -19.69 15.37 9.90
C GLU A 233 -18.68 14.48 10.64
N SER A 234 -17.43 14.93 10.76
CA SER A 234 -16.39 14.25 11.54
C SER A 234 -16.82 14.02 12.99
N ASP A 235 -17.55 14.97 13.55
CA ASP A 235 -18.08 14.86 14.90
C ASP A 235 -19.21 13.84 15.01
N ARG A 236 -20.16 13.84 14.08
CA ARG A 236 -21.27 12.85 14.03
C ARG A 236 -20.78 11.43 13.80
N LEU A 237 -19.74 11.24 12.99
CA LEU A 237 -19.13 9.91 12.75
C LEU A 237 -18.63 9.25 14.03
N LYS A 238 -18.42 10.04 15.08
CA LYS A 238 -17.88 9.61 16.39
C LYS A 238 -18.94 9.58 17.50
N GLU A 239 -19.99 10.39 17.40
CA GLU A 239 -21.12 10.38 18.36
C GLU A 239 -21.95 9.08 18.33
N GLY A 240 -21.87 8.30 17.24
CA GLY A 240 -22.41 6.94 17.20
C GLY A 240 -21.67 5.92 18.09
N LYS A 241 -20.69 6.35 18.87
CA LYS A 241 -20.09 5.61 19.98
C LYS A 241 -20.58 6.22 21.29
N GLU A 242 -21.86 6.09 21.62
CA GLU A 242 -22.28 6.19 23.02
C GLU A 242 -21.57 5.05 23.76
N VAL A 243 -20.61 5.45 24.58
CA VAL A 243 -20.02 4.57 25.59
C VAL A 243 -21.10 4.43 26.67
N GLU A 244 -22.00 3.49 26.50
CA GLU A 244 -22.73 2.98 27.64
C GLU A 244 -21.70 2.43 28.63
N ASP A 245 -21.85 2.93 29.86
CA ASP A 245 -21.05 2.68 31.04
C ASP A 245 -20.57 1.21 31.12
N SER A 246 -19.29 0.97 30.87
CA SER A 246 -18.72 -0.37 30.67
C SER A 246 -18.24 -1.04 31.96
N ALA A 247 -18.67 -0.55 33.13
CA ALA A 247 -18.20 -1.05 34.42
C ALA A 247 -18.70 -2.46 34.78
N ILE A 248 -19.65 -3.06 34.03
CA ILE A 248 -20.23 -4.38 34.36
C ILE A 248 -20.43 -5.29 33.12
N ARG A 249 -19.90 -4.96 31.95
CA ARG A 249 -20.02 -5.83 30.80
C ARG A 249 -18.89 -6.88 30.79
N GLY A 250 -19.27 -8.16 30.80
CA GLY A 250 -18.32 -9.24 30.63
C GLY A 250 -17.56 -9.10 29.31
N TRP A 251 -16.28 -9.51 29.26
CA TRP A 251 -15.39 -9.39 28.10
C TRP A 251 -16.02 -9.89 26.78
N TRP A 252 -16.95 -10.83 26.84
CA TRP A 252 -17.70 -11.31 25.67
C TRP A 252 -18.64 -10.26 25.06
N SER A 253 -19.25 -9.39 25.85
CA SER A 253 -20.11 -8.33 25.31
C SER A 253 -19.26 -7.24 24.64
N VAL A 254 -18.12 -6.91 25.21
CA VAL A 254 -17.15 -5.96 24.61
C VAL A 254 -16.62 -6.52 23.28
N LEU A 255 -16.25 -7.79 23.24
CA LEU A 255 -15.78 -8.44 22.02
C LEU A 255 -16.88 -8.48 20.94
N LYS A 256 -18.11 -8.74 21.32
CA LYS A 256 -19.27 -8.78 20.41
C LYS A 256 -19.58 -7.39 19.84
N ASP A 257 -19.52 -6.36 20.68
CA ASP A 257 -19.74 -4.98 20.27
C ASP A 257 -18.60 -4.51 19.33
N ASP A 258 -17.36 -4.80 19.67
CA ASP A 258 -16.20 -4.51 18.81
C ASP A 258 -16.31 -5.23 17.47
N PHE A 259 -16.73 -6.50 17.47
CA PHE A 259 -16.93 -7.26 16.24
C PHE A 259 -18.02 -6.62 15.36
N TYR A 260 -19.14 -6.24 15.97
CA TYR A 260 -20.22 -5.53 15.27
C TYR A 260 -19.72 -4.22 14.67
N GLN A 261 -19.02 -3.39 15.46
CA GLN A 261 -18.47 -2.11 15.01
C GLN A 261 -17.43 -2.28 13.89
N CYS A 262 -16.57 -3.30 13.99
CA CYS A 262 -15.51 -3.52 13.02
C CYS A 262 -16.02 -4.11 11.69
N PHE A 263 -17.02 -4.98 11.72
CA PHE A 263 -17.33 -5.77 10.52
C PHE A 263 -18.77 -5.64 10.04
N LEU A 264 -19.74 -5.53 10.94
CA LEU A 264 -21.17 -5.57 10.58
C LEU A 264 -21.80 -4.17 10.48
N LYS A 265 -21.29 -3.19 11.20
CA LYS A 265 -21.76 -1.82 11.12
C LYS A 265 -21.55 -1.31 9.70
N LYS A 266 -22.62 -0.80 9.11
CA LYS A 266 -22.57 -0.22 7.78
C LYS A 266 -21.67 1.03 7.79
N SER A 267 -20.77 1.08 6.83
CA SER A 267 -20.10 2.32 6.44
C SER A 267 -21.14 3.26 5.81
N GLN A 268 -20.79 4.51 5.59
CA GLN A 268 -21.71 5.51 5.01
C GLN A 268 -22.23 5.13 3.60
N ASP A 269 -21.55 4.21 2.91
CA ASP A 269 -22.00 3.65 1.61
C ASP A 269 -23.11 2.61 1.74
N GLY A 270 -23.57 2.33 2.96
CA GLY A 270 -24.53 1.26 3.20
C GLY A 270 -23.93 -0.15 3.22
N CYS A 271 -22.64 -0.32 2.89
CA CYS A 271 -21.93 -1.60 2.94
C CYS A 271 -21.37 -1.88 4.35
N PRO A 272 -21.42 -3.12 4.84
CA PRO A 272 -20.72 -3.49 6.07
C PRO A 272 -19.20 -3.25 5.92
N ARG A 273 -18.54 -2.78 6.98
CA ARG A 273 -17.08 -2.54 6.93
C ARG A 273 -16.27 -3.79 6.59
N GLY A 274 -16.73 -4.99 6.99
CA GLY A 274 -16.13 -6.26 6.58
C GLY A 274 -16.05 -6.47 5.05
N TYR A 275 -16.81 -5.71 4.26
CA TYR A 275 -16.72 -5.73 2.80
C TYR A 275 -15.33 -5.34 2.29
N TYR A 276 -14.61 -4.44 2.99
CA TYR A 276 -13.23 -4.09 2.62
C TYR A 276 -12.28 -5.29 2.68
N LEU A 277 -12.49 -6.22 3.63
CA LEU A 277 -11.70 -7.45 3.69
C LEU A 277 -12.01 -8.38 2.52
N LEU A 278 -13.29 -8.53 2.16
CA LEU A 278 -13.69 -9.37 1.03
C LEU A 278 -13.17 -8.79 -0.30
N LYS A 279 -13.29 -7.49 -0.49
CA LYS A 279 -12.76 -6.80 -1.68
C LYS A 279 -11.23 -6.94 -1.73
N GLY A 280 -10.55 -6.70 -0.63
CA GLY A 280 -9.11 -6.87 -0.53
C GLY A 280 -8.67 -8.31 -0.77
N LEU A 281 -9.44 -9.30 -0.31
CA LEU A 281 -9.21 -10.72 -0.57
C LEU A 281 -9.22 -11.03 -2.07
N VAL A 282 -10.21 -10.49 -2.80
CA VAL A 282 -10.30 -10.67 -4.26
C VAL A 282 -9.07 -10.09 -4.95
N VAL A 283 -8.66 -8.87 -4.59
CA VAL A 283 -7.45 -8.23 -5.16
C VAL A 283 -6.19 -9.04 -4.83
N THR A 284 -6.04 -9.52 -3.59
CA THR A 284 -4.94 -10.41 -3.19
C THR A 284 -4.85 -11.64 -4.10
N LEU A 285 -5.98 -12.32 -4.33
CA LEU A 285 -6.03 -13.52 -5.17
C LEU A 285 -5.77 -13.18 -6.64
N GLU A 286 -6.35 -12.11 -7.15
CA GLU A 286 -6.16 -11.64 -8.53
C GLU A 286 -4.69 -11.34 -8.81
N VAL A 287 -4.06 -10.52 -7.97
CA VAL A 287 -2.64 -10.15 -8.12
C VAL A 287 -1.74 -11.38 -8.01
N ALA A 288 -1.94 -12.22 -6.99
CA ALA A 288 -1.10 -13.40 -6.78
C ALA A 288 -1.21 -14.39 -7.94
N LEU A 289 -2.43 -14.68 -8.41
CA LEU A 289 -2.66 -15.63 -9.50
C LEU A 289 -2.08 -15.11 -10.82
N ALA A 290 -2.38 -13.86 -11.17
CA ALA A 290 -1.86 -13.26 -12.40
C ALA A 290 -0.34 -13.13 -12.39
N ALA A 291 0.25 -12.75 -11.25
CA ALA A 291 1.70 -12.63 -11.09
C ALA A 291 2.42 -13.99 -11.19
N VAL A 292 1.86 -15.05 -10.61
CA VAL A 292 2.44 -16.41 -10.74
C VAL A 292 2.40 -16.88 -12.20
N LEU A 293 1.30 -16.66 -12.91
CA LEU A 293 1.20 -17.04 -14.33
C LEU A 293 2.19 -16.26 -15.19
N LEU A 294 2.32 -14.96 -14.96
CA LEU A 294 3.32 -14.12 -15.62
C LEU A 294 4.75 -14.55 -15.27
N GLY A 295 4.98 -14.87 -14.00
CA GLY A 295 6.25 -15.41 -13.51
C GLY A 295 6.62 -16.74 -14.15
N LEU A 296 5.65 -17.65 -14.33
CA LEU A 296 5.88 -18.91 -15.05
C LEU A 296 6.37 -18.66 -16.49
N PHE A 297 5.79 -17.69 -17.17
CA PHE A 297 6.23 -17.33 -18.53
C PHE A 297 7.69 -16.86 -18.55
N PHE A 298 8.04 -15.87 -17.73
CA PHE A 298 9.41 -15.35 -17.67
C PHE A 298 10.40 -16.38 -17.08
N GLY A 299 9.99 -17.09 -16.06
CA GLY A 299 10.80 -18.12 -15.41
C GLY A 299 11.14 -19.28 -16.35
N PHE A 300 10.15 -19.75 -17.10
CA PHE A 300 10.35 -20.82 -18.08
C PHE A 300 11.28 -20.37 -19.22
N LEU A 301 11.09 -19.14 -19.72
CA LEU A 301 11.96 -18.58 -20.76
C LEU A 301 13.42 -18.47 -20.29
N ALA A 302 13.64 -17.92 -19.10
CA ALA A 302 14.98 -17.80 -18.51
C ALA A 302 15.62 -19.18 -18.25
N ALA A 303 14.85 -20.15 -17.75
CA ALA A 303 15.34 -21.51 -17.50
C ALA A 303 15.77 -22.22 -18.79
N ILE A 304 15.00 -22.09 -19.88
CA ILE A 304 15.37 -22.67 -21.19
C ILE A 304 16.66 -22.04 -21.70
N VAL A 305 16.76 -20.72 -21.71
CA VAL A 305 17.95 -20.00 -22.18
C VAL A 305 19.19 -20.50 -21.41
N ARG A 306 19.12 -20.55 -20.09
CA ARG A 306 20.23 -20.99 -19.23
C ARG A 306 20.58 -22.45 -19.43
N SER A 307 19.59 -23.34 -19.44
CA SER A 307 19.84 -24.78 -19.67
C SER A 307 20.43 -25.07 -21.06
N THR A 308 20.05 -24.28 -22.06
CA THR A 308 20.61 -24.42 -23.41
C THR A 308 22.06 -23.94 -23.44
N HIS A 309 22.36 -22.81 -22.83
CA HIS A 309 23.72 -22.29 -22.73
C HIS A 309 24.64 -23.24 -21.95
N GLU A 310 24.24 -23.72 -20.80
CA GLU A 310 24.98 -24.66 -19.95
C GLU A 310 25.35 -25.95 -20.71
N ARG A 311 24.53 -26.36 -21.68
CA ARG A 311 24.74 -27.59 -22.44
C ARG A 311 25.69 -27.44 -23.63
N ASP A 312 25.47 -26.43 -24.46
CA ASP A 312 26.14 -26.33 -25.77
C ASP A 312 26.87 -24.99 -26.00
N GLY A 313 26.94 -24.15 -24.98
CA GLY A 313 27.58 -22.84 -25.05
C GLY A 313 26.89 -21.84 -25.98
N SER A 314 25.70 -22.18 -26.52
CA SER A 314 24.96 -21.27 -27.38
C SER A 314 24.20 -20.22 -26.54
N LEU A 315 23.60 -19.22 -27.20
CA LEU A 315 22.81 -18.17 -26.56
C LEU A 315 23.55 -17.34 -25.50
N VAL A 316 24.88 -17.16 -25.64
CA VAL A 316 25.75 -16.45 -24.68
C VAL A 316 25.16 -15.12 -24.23
N PHE A 317 24.68 -14.30 -25.17
CA PHE A 317 24.11 -12.98 -24.86
C PHE A 317 22.80 -13.08 -24.07
N LEU A 318 21.92 -14.01 -24.45
CA LEU A 318 20.65 -14.22 -23.72
C LEU A 318 20.88 -14.82 -22.33
N ASP A 319 21.86 -15.70 -22.17
CA ASP A 319 22.25 -16.23 -20.86
C ASP A 319 22.83 -15.14 -19.95
N ALA A 320 23.67 -14.24 -20.52
CA ALA A 320 24.15 -13.07 -19.75
C ALA A 320 23.01 -12.17 -19.27
N LEU A 321 22.04 -11.88 -20.15
CA LEU A 321 20.83 -11.12 -19.75
C LEU A 321 20.00 -11.86 -18.70
N ALA A 322 19.80 -13.17 -18.83
CA ALA A 322 19.10 -13.97 -17.85
C ALA A 322 19.83 -13.95 -16.49
N LYS A 323 21.15 -14.06 -16.47
CA LYS A 323 21.96 -13.95 -15.24
C LYS A 323 21.81 -12.59 -14.57
N ILE A 324 21.87 -11.51 -15.34
CA ILE A 324 21.66 -10.14 -14.83
C ILE A 324 20.27 -10.04 -14.23
N TYR A 325 19.23 -10.46 -14.95
CA TYR A 325 17.85 -10.47 -14.46
C TYR A 325 17.72 -11.23 -13.13
N LEU A 326 18.19 -12.47 -13.06
CA LEU A 326 18.12 -13.29 -11.85
C LEU A 326 18.89 -12.65 -10.69
N THR A 327 20.08 -12.10 -10.95
CA THR A 327 20.92 -11.50 -9.91
C THR A 327 20.28 -10.23 -9.35
N VAL A 328 19.80 -9.34 -10.22
CA VAL A 328 19.20 -8.06 -9.80
C VAL A 328 17.89 -8.30 -9.06
N ILE A 329 17.00 -9.12 -9.63
CA ILE A 329 15.67 -9.33 -9.04
C ILE A 329 15.75 -10.08 -7.72
N ARG A 330 16.59 -11.12 -7.62
CA ARG A 330 16.75 -11.88 -6.37
C ARG A 330 17.63 -11.17 -5.33
N GLY A 331 18.45 -10.23 -5.77
CA GLY A 331 19.34 -9.44 -4.90
C GLY A 331 18.69 -8.16 -4.33
N THR A 332 17.48 -7.82 -4.75
CA THR A 332 16.79 -6.59 -4.30
C THR A 332 15.46 -6.90 -3.62
N PRO A 333 15.05 -6.13 -2.58
CA PRO A 333 13.78 -6.34 -1.90
C PRO A 333 12.57 -6.10 -2.83
N LEU A 334 11.56 -6.96 -2.73
CA LEU A 334 10.34 -6.87 -3.54
C LEU A 334 9.62 -5.52 -3.39
N VAL A 335 9.57 -4.97 -2.16
CA VAL A 335 8.96 -3.65 -1.92
C VAL A 335 9.65 -2.55 -2.72
N VAL A 336 10.99 -2.58 -2.81
CA VAL A 336 11.76 -1.60 -3.60
C VAL A 336 11.46 -1.75 -5.09
N GLN A 337 11.37 -2.99 -5.59
CA GLN A 337 11.00 -3.27 -6.98
C GLN A 337 9.60 -2.74 -7.30
N LEU A 338 8.63 -2.93 -6.40
CA LEU A 338 7.27 -2.41 -6.53
C LEU A 338 7.27 -0.88 -6.61
N LEU A 339 8.02 -0.19 -5.72
CA LEU A 339 8.10 1.27 -5.71
C LEU A 339 8.80 1.83 -6.96
N ILE A 340 9.88 1.18 -7.43
CA ILE A 340 10.53 1.53 -8.70
C ILE A 340 9.56 1.36 -9.87
N ALA A 341 8.84 0.23 -9.93
CA ALA A 341 7.82 0.01 -10.95
C ALA A 341 6.75 1.11 -10.91
N TYR A 342 6.26 1.45 -9.74
CA TYR A 342 5.17 2.40 -9.54
C TYR A 342 5.55 3.86 -9.83
N TYR A 343 6.69 4.34 -9.29
CA TYR A 343 7.08 5.75 -9.39
C TYR A 343 7.93 6.09 -10.60
N ILE A 344 8.68 5.12 -11.14
CA ILE A 344 9.70 5.39 -12.17
C ILE A 344 9.30 4.76 -13.51
N ILE A 345 9.13 3.42 -13.56
CA ILE A 345 9.00 2.69 -14.83
C ILE A 345 7.59 2.84 -15.40
N LEU A 346 6.56 2.61 -14.58
CA LEU A 346 5.16 2.56 -14.98
C LEU A 346 4.37 3.78 -14.48
N ARG A 347 5.02 4.92 -14.31
CA ARG A 347 4.39 6.14 -13.76
C ARG A 347 3.18 6.61 -14.56
N SER A 348 3.13 6.30 -15.87
CA SER A 348 2.02 6.66 -16.77
C SER A 348 0.87 5.65 -16.75
N VAL A 349 1.03 4.54 -16.02
CA VAL A 349 0.00 3.50 -15.89
C VAL A 349 -0.87 3.81 -14.68
N ASP A 350 -2.17 3.95 -14.88
CA ASP A 350 -3.11 4.28 -13.81
C ASP A 350 -3.52 3.05 -12.98
N SER A 351 -3.51 1.84 -13.58
CA SER A 351 -3.93 0.63 -12.91
C SER A 351 -2.88 0.11 -11.93
N LYS A 352 -3.10 0.34 -10.63
CA LYS A 352 -2.26 -0.19 -9.54
C LYS A 352 -2.20 -1.71 -9.54
N VAL A 353 -3.32 -2.38 -9.89
CA VAL A 353 -3.39 -3.84 -10.01
C VAL A 353 -2.43 -4.33 -11.09
N LEU A 354 -2.44 -3.69 -12.26
CA LEU A 354 -1.53 -4.05 -13.35
C LEU A 354 -0.06 -3.83 -12.97
N ILE A 355 0.25 -2.72 -12.29
CA ILE A 355 1.61 -2.44 -11.80
C ILE A 355 2.06 -3.53 -10.81
N ALA A 356 1.19 -3.92 -9.87
CA ALA A 356 1.48 -4.98 -8.91
C ALA A 356 1.69 -6.34 -9.62
N ILE A 357 0.83 -6.70 -10.57
CA ILE A 357 0.95 -7.95 -11.35
C ILE A 357 2.29 -7.99 -12.10
N LEU A 358 2.69 -6.88 -12.74
CA LEU A 358 3.95 -6.81 -13.47
C LEU A 358 5.16 -6.89 -12.53
N ALA A 359 5.17 -6.13 -11.45
CA ALA A 359 6.27 -6.14 -10.47
C ALA A 359 6.44 -7.53 -9.83
N PHE A 360 5.34 -8.11 -9.33
CA PHE A 360 5.37 -9.43 -8.70
C PHE A 360 5.60 -10.57 -9.70
N GLY A 361 5.09 -10.44 -10.92
CA GLY A 361 5.32 -11.43 -11.96
C GLY A 361 6.79 -11.47 -12.39
N ILE A 362 7.43 -10.32 -12.55
CA ILE A 362 8.87 -10.23 -12.83
C ILE A 362 9.67 -10.78 -11.64
N HIS A 363 9.28 -10.44 -10.41
CA HIS A 363 9.91 -10.96 -9.20
C HIS A 363 9.81 -12.48 -9.10
N SER A 364 8.61 -13.01 -9.12
CA SER A 364 8.35 -14.45 -9.01
C SER A 364 8.99 -15.24 -10.16
N GLY A 365 9.04 -14.65 -11.36
CA GLY A 365 9.70 -15.28 -12.52
C GLY A 365 11.17 -15.60 -12.29
N ALA A 366 11.89 -14.79 -11.53
CA ALA A 366 13.28 -15.07 -11.19
C ALA A 366 13.42 -16.28 -10.25
N TYR A 367 12.51 -16.47 -9.30
CA TYR A 367 12.49 -17.65 -8.43
C TYR A 367 12.01 -18.90 -9.18
N GLN A 368 10.98 -18.75 -10.00
CA GLN A 368 10.43 -19.83 -10.81
C GLN A 368 11.44 -20.32 -11.85
N ALA A 369 12.30 -19.45 -12.41
CA ALA A 369 13.38 -19.84 -13.30
C ALA A 369 14.32 -20.87 -12.64
N GLU A 370 14.71 -20.63 -11.39
CA GLU A 370 15.56 -21.56 -10.64
C GLU A 370 14.82 -22.85 -10.28
N ILE A 371 13.54 -22.79 -9.92
CA ILE A 371 12.69 -23.96 -9.65
C ILE A 371 12.63 -24.85 -10.91
N VAL A 372 12.34 -24.25 -12.06
CA VAL A 372 12.25 -24.99 -13.34
C VAL A 372 13.61 -25.57 -13.74
N ARG A 373 14.69 -24.80 -13.61
CA ARG A 373 16.06 -25.28 -13.89
C ARG A 373 16.44 -26.45 -12.99
N ALA A 374 16.17 -26.34 -11.68
CA ALA A 374 16.39 -27.42 -10.74
C ALA A 374 15.56 -28.67 -11.07
N GLY A 375 14.32 -28.49 -11.51
CA GLY A 375 13.45 -29.58 -11.94
C GLY A 375 13.97 -30.30 -13.20
N ILE A 376 14.50 -29.58 -14.18
CA ILE A 376 15.12 -30.18 -15.35
C ILE A 376 16.39 -30.94 -14.94
N ALA A 377 17.23 -30.34 -14.10
CA ALA A 377 18.45 -30.95 -13.59
C ALA A 377 18.21 -32.18 -12.69
N SER A 378 17.02 -32.30 -12.10
CA SER A 378 16.63 -33.46 -11.26
C SER A 378 16.35 -34.76 -12.06
N ILE A 379 16.24 -34.65 -13.39
CA ILE A 379 16.00 -35.81 -14.25
C ILE A 379 17.33 -36.48 -14.56
N ASP A 380 17.38 -37.81 -14.41
CA ASP A 380 18.55 -38.60 -14.68
C ASP A 380 19.06 -38.38 -16.10
N ALA A 381 20.37 -38.12 -16.26
CA ALA A 381 20.99 -37.85 -17.55
C ALA A 381 20.82 -39.01 -18.55
N GLY A 382 20.73 -40.23 -18.04
CA GLY A 382 20.45 -41.41 -18.84
C GLY A 382 19.14 -41.39 -19.61
N GLN A 383 18.13 -40.61 -19.14
CA GLN A 383 16.90 -40.41 -19.89
C GLN A 383 17.12 -39.63 -21.21
N MET A 384 18.01 -38.67 -21.18
CA MET A 384 18.39 -37.92 -22.37
C MET A 384 19.23 -38.82 -23.31
N GLU A 385 20.18 -39.58 -22.79
CA GLU A 385 21.03 -40.50 -23.54
C GLU A 385 20.19 -41.60 -24.18
N ALA A 386 19.28 -42.22 -23.44
CA ALA A 386 18.38 -43.25 -23.98
C ALA A 386 17.49 -42.72 -25.10
N GLY A 387 16.89 -41.53 -24.92
CA GLY A 387 16.11 -40.91 -25.97
C GLY A 387 16.91 -40.64 -27.24
N ARG A 388 18.17 -40.20 -27.09
CA ARG A 388 19.09 -39.97 -28.20
C ARG A 388 19.49 -41.29 -28.87
N ALA A 389 19.75 -42.32 -28.10
CA ALA A 389 20.09 -43.66 -28.62
C ALA A 389 18.93 -44.28 -29.44
N LEU A 390 17.68 -43.96 -29.07
CA LEU A 390 16.47 -44.35 -29.82
C LEU A 390 16.22 -43.48 -31.07
N GLY A 391 17.16 -42.59 -31.46
CA GLY A 391 17.07 -41.76 -32.65
C GLY A 391 16.22 -40.50 -32.50
N LEU A 392 15.75 -40.15 -31.29
CA LEU A 392 15.06 -38.89 -31.06
C LEU A 392 16.04 -37.72 -31.12
N SER A 393 15.62 -36.64 -31.77
CA SER A 393 16.39 -35.37 -31.67
C SER A 393 16.34 -34.85 -30.23
N TYR A 394 17.32 -34.04 -29.81
CA TYR A 394 17.39 -33.41 -28.50
C TYR A 394 16.03 -32.79 -28.10
N TRP A 395 15.47 -31.95 -28.96
CA TRP A 395 14.19 -31.27 -28.68
C TRP A 395 13.02 -32.22 -28.53
N ARG A 396 13.02 -33.33 -29.34
CA ARG A 396 11.98 -34.36 -29.15
C ARG A 396 12.14 -35.10 -27.83
N THR A 397 13.36 -35.42 -27.42
CA THR A 397 13.66 -36.03 -26.15
C THR A 397 13.28 -35.07 -25.00
N MET A 398 13.70 -33.80 -25.10
CA MET A 398 13.37 -32.77 -24.11
C MET A 398 11.87 -32.63 -23.93
N MET A 399 11.12 -32.44 -25.02
CA MET A 399 9.67 -32.16 -24.95
C MET A 399 8.82 -33.40 -24.58
N ARG A 400 9.24 -34.60 -25.00
CA ARG A 400 8.42 -35.81 -24.80
C ARG A 400 8.84 -36.67 -23.61
N VAL A 401 10.10 -36.56 -23.16
CA VAL A 401 10.63 -37.40 -22.07
C VAL A 401 11.00 -36.57 -20.85
N ILE A 402 11.86 -35.57 -21.02
CA ILE A 402 12.43 -34.81 -19.88
C ILE A 402 11.40 -33.85 -19.29
N LEU A 403 10.84 -32.96 -20.11
CA LEU A 403 9.98 -31.89 -19.64
C LEU A 403 8.71 -32.38 -18.93
N PRO A 404 7.99 -33.44 -19.39
CA PRO A 404 6.85 -33.95 -18.64
C PRO A 404 7.21 -34.50 -17.25
N GLN A 405 8.43 -35.06 -17.09
CA GLN A 405 8.92 -35.52 -15.81
C GLN A 405 9.33 -34.33 -14.91
N ALA A 406 10.09 -33.38 -15.49
CA ALA A 406 10.52 -32.16 -14.79
C ALA A 406 9.33 -31.35 -14.27
N VAL A 407 8.29 -31.13 -15.08
CA VAL A 407 7.05 -30.43 -14.66
C VAL A 407 6.41 -31.12 -13.44
N ARG A 408 6.41 -32.44 -13.41
CA ARG A 408 5.89 -33.18 -12.24
C ARG A 408 6.73 -32.94 -10.98
N ASN A 409 8.04 -32.83 -11.11
CA ASN A 409 8.96 -32.60 -10.00
C ASN A 409 8.86 -31.17 -9.45
N VAL A 410 8.66 -30.18 -10.31
CA VAL A 410 8.64 -28.75 -9.90
C VAL A 410 7.26 -28.28 -9.42
N LEU A 411 6.18 -28.98 -9.78
CA LEU A 411 4.82 -28.54 -9.47
C LEU A 411 4.57 -28.24 -7.98
N PRO A 412 5.09 -29.06 -7.02
CA PRO A 412 4.98 -28.73 -5.59
C PRO A 412 5.69 -27.43 -5.22
N ALA A 413 6.89 -27.21 -5.75
CA ALA A 413 7.67 -26.01 -5.49
C ALA A 413 7.01 -24.76 -6.11
N LEU A 414 6.45 -24.85 -7.32
CA LEU A 414 5.68 -23.79 -7.94
C LEU A 414 4.39 -23.46 -7.16
N GLY A 415 3.73 -24.51 -6.63
CA GLY A 415 2.57 -24.30 -5.75
C GLY A 415 2.93 -23.61 -4.43
N ASN A 416 4.09 -23.93 -3.88
CA ASN A 416 4.58 -23.24 -2.69
C ASN A 416 4.95 -21.77 -3.00
N GLU A 417 5.53 -21.49 -4.17
CA GLU A 417 5.81 -20.13 -4.64
C GLU A 417 4.53 -19.28 -4.71
N PHE A 418 3.42 -19.86 -5.20
CA PHE A 418 2.14 -19.19 -5.18
C PHE A 418 1.68 -18.84 -3.75
N ILE A 419 1.86 -19.74 -2.78
CA ILE A 419 1.52 -19.48 -1.37
C ILE A 419 2.40 -18.37 -0.78
N VAL A 420 3.67 -18.31 -1.15
CA VAL A 420 4.58 -17.23 -0.74
C VAL A 420 4.07 -15.90 -1.32
N LEU A 421 3.78 -15.88 -2.60
CA LEU A 421 3.31 -14.68 -3.30
C LEU A 421 1.98 -14.14 -2.74
N LEU A 422 1.07 -15.03 -2.31
CA LEU A 422 -0.17 -14.65 -1.62
C LEU A 422 0.10 -13.80 -0.37
N LYS A 423 1.14 -14.10 0.39
CA LYS A 423 1.52 -13.32 1.58
C LYS A 423 2.24 -12.04 1.19
N ASP A 424 3.07 -12.11 0.16
CA ASP A 424 3.85 -10.97 -0.31
C ASP A 424 2.98 -9.87 -0.92
N THR A 425 1.75 -10.20 -1.38
CA THR A 425 0.80 -9.17 -1.82
C THR A 425 0.49 -8.13 -0.75
N SER A 426 0.69 -8.43 0.54
CA SER A 426 0.47 -7.47 1.64
C SER A 426 1.28 -6.18 1.52
N ILE A 427 2.37 -6.18 0.74
CA ILE A 427 3.17 -4.98 0.49
C ILE A 427 2.58 -4.03 -0.56
N VAL A 428 1.52 -4.42 -1.31
CA VAL A 428 0.89 -3.52 -2.29
C VAL A 428 0.19 -2.32 -1.62
N GLY A 429 -0.03 -2.39 -0.32
CA GLY A 429 -0.47 -1.27 0.50
C GLY A 429 0.44 -0.04 0.38
N TYR A 430 1.75 -0.21 0.12
CA TYR A 430 2.70 0.89 -0.11
C TYR A 430 2.39 1.75 -1.36
N ILE A 431 1.69 1.19 -2.33
CA ILE A 431 1.16 1.92 -3.49
C ILE A 431 -0.34 2.21 -3.35
N ALA A 432 -0.88 2.11 -2.12
CA ALA A 432 -2.29 2.28 -1.78
C ALA A 432 -3.26 1.44 -2.67
N LEU A 433 -2.86 0.23 -3.01
CA LEU A 433 -3.77 -0.79 -3.55
C LEU A 433 -4.44 -1.51 -2.38
N ILE A 434 -5.76 -1.60 -2.42
CA ILE A 434 -6.54 -2.22 -1.35
C ILE A 434 -6.53 -3.73 -1.53
N ASP A 435 -5.54 -4.37 -0.90
CA ASP A 435 -5.49 -5.82 -0.68
C ASP A 435 -6.12 -6.21 0.66
N LEU A 436 -6.01 -7.46 1.05
CA LEU A 436 -6.57 -7.97 2.31
C LEU A 436 -5.96 -7.26 3.55
N ALA A 437 -4.64 -6.99 3.55
CA ALA A 437 -3.98 -6.29 4.64
C ALA A 437 -4.42 -4.82 4.74
N LYS A 438 -4.48 -4.12 3.60
CA LYS A 438 -4.96 -2.73 3.53
C LYS A 438 -6.44 -2.61 3.87
N GLY A 439 -7.26 -3.61 3.54
CA GLY A 439 -8.65 -3.69 4.00
C GLY A 439 -8.77 -3.69 5.52
N GLY A 440 -7.90 -4.43 6.22
CA GLY A 440 -7.78 -4.39 7.67
C GLY A 440 -7.35 -3.02 8.21
N ASP A 441 -6.38 -2.37 7.56
CA ASP A 441 -5.94 -1.01 7.90
C ASP A 441 -7.06 0.02 7.80
N ILE A 442 -7.88 -0.06 6.75
CA ILE A 442 -9.04 0.83 6.57
C ILE A 442 -10.05 0.65 7.71
N ILE A 443 -10.37 -0.59 8.07
CA ILE A 443 -11.30 -0.86 9.19
C ILE A 443 -10.71 -0.31 10.49
N ARG A 444 -9.43 -0.56 10.75
CA ARG A 444 -8.73 -0.05 11.92
C ARG A 444 -8.76 1.48 11.98
N SER A 445 -8.48 2.18 10.90
CA SER A 445 -8.51 3.65 10.84
C SER A 445 -9.89 4.23 11.10
N GLN A 446 -10.95 3.54 10.67
CA GLN A 446 -12.34 3.96 10.90
C GLN A 446 -12.87 3.62 12.29
N THR A 447 -12.33 2.59 12.94
CA THR A 447 -12.85 2.09 14.23
C THR A 447 -11.93 2.36 15.41
N TYR A 448 -10.67 2.72 15.15
CA TYR A 448 -9.58 2.82 16.14
C TYR A 448 -9.35 1.52 16.93
N SER A 449 -9.98 0.42 16.53
CA SER A 449 -9.73 -0.92 17.08
C SER A 449 -8.56 -1.55 16.34
N VAL A 450 -7.51 -1.90 17.07
CA VAL A 450 -6.27 -2.47 16.47
C VAL A 450 -6.32 -4.00 16.42
N TYR A 451 -6.81 -4.61 17.50
CA TYR A 451 -6.69 -6.06 17.67
C TYR A 451 -7.56 -6.83 16.69
N LEU A 452 -8.84 -6.51 16.62
CA LEU A 452 -9.81 -7.32 15.90
C LEU A 452 -9.60 -7.31 14.38
N PRO A 453 -9.37 -6.16 13.70
CA PRO A 453 -9.08 -6.14 12.27
C PRO A 453 -7.82 -6.94 11.91
N TYR A 454 -6.71 -6.77 12.64
CA TYR A 454 -5.47 -7.48 12.32
C TYR A 454 -5.52 -8.97 12.63
N LEU A 455 -6.15 -9.38 13.74
CA LEU A 455 -6.36 -10.80 14.04
C LEU A 455 -7.24 -11.46 12.96
N THR A 456 -8.25 -10.74 12.47
CA THR A 456 -9.12 -11.24 11.38
C THR A 456 -8.33 -11.37 10.07
N VAL A 457 -7.54 -10.36 9.70
CA VAL A 457 -6.65 -10.42 8.52
C VAL A 457 -5.69 -11.62 8.63
N ALA A 458 -5.04 -11.78 9.80
CA ALA A 458 -4.13 -12.91 10.04
C ALA A 458 -4.85 -14.26 9.92
N ALA A 459 -6.06 -14.37 10.50
CA ALA A 459 -6.87 -15.58 10.39
C ALA A 459 -7.29 -15.86 8.93
N MET A 460 -7.66 -14.84 8.17
CA MET A 460 -8.01 -15.00 6.75
C MET A 460 -6.81 -15.46 5.93
N TYR A 461 -5.62 -14.88 6.10
CA TYR A 461 -4.40 -15.36 5.44
C TYR A 461 -4.07 -16.80 5.84
N LEU A 462 -4.22 -17.15 7.13
CA LEU A 462 -3.98 -18.52 7.61
C LEU A 462 -4.93 -19.51 6.94
N VAL A 463 -6.23 -19.21 6.89
CA VAL A 463 -7.24 -20.06 6.22
C VAL A 463 -6.91 -20.22 4.74
N LEU A 464 -6.53 -19.14 4.04
CA LEU A 464 -6.12 -19.19 2.63
C LEU A 464 -4.90 -20.12 2.45
N VAL A 465 -3.84 -19.90 3.22
CA VAL A 465 -2.62 -20.71 3.14
C VAL A 465 -2.92 -22.18 3.43
N MET A 466 -3.72 -22.48 4.47
CA MET A 466 -4.13 -23.84 4.78
C MET A 466 -4.94 -24.48 3.64
N ALA A 467 -5.89 -23.74 3.05
CA ALA A 467 -6.72 -24.22 1.94
C ALA A 467 -5.86 -24.55 0.70
N PHE A 468 -4.94 -23.66 0.32
CA PHE A 468 -4.04 -23.91 -0.81
C PHE A 468 -3.03 -25.01 -0.53
N THR A 469 -2.46 -25.09 0.68
CA THR A 469 -1.56 -26.18 1.10
C THR A 469 -2.27 -27.54 1.05
N TRP A 470 -3.52 -27.60 1.53
CA TRP A 470 -4.32 -28.82 1.45
C TRP A 470 -4.63 -29.22 0.00
N LEU A 471 -4.98 -28.24 -0.85
CA LEU A 471 -5.23 -28.48 -2.29
C LEU A 471 -3.99 -29.03 -2.98
N LEU A 472 -2.82 -28.43 -2.74
CA LEU A 472 -1.53 -28.92 -3.25
C LEU A 472 -1.23 -30.33 -2.79
N GLY A 473 -1.41 -30.62 -1.50
CA GLY A 473 -1.20 -31.97 -0.94
C GLY A 473 -2.13 -33.03 -1.54
N LYS A 474 -3.36 -32.66 -1.93
CA LYS A 474 -4.25 -33.57 -2.70
C LYS A 474 -3.72 -33.83 -4.11
N LEU A 475 -3.25 -32.80 -4.80
CA LEU A 475 -2.66 -32.93 -6.13
C LEU A 475 -1.41 -33.80 -6.12
N GLU A 476 -0.59 -33.74 -5.08
CA GLU A 476 0.57 -34.58 -4.88
C GLU A 476 0.19 -36.05 -4.61
N LYS A 477 -0.75 -36.30 -3.71
CA LYS A 477 -1.22 -37.66 -3.37
C LYS A 477 -1.91 -38.35 -4.55
N GLY A 478 -2.66 -37.62 -5.35
CA GLY A 478 -3.27 -38.15 -6.57
C GLY A 478 -2.21 -38.68 -7.56
N LYS A 479 -1.04 -38.04 -7.62
CA LYS A 479 0.10 -38.46 -8.47
C LYS A 479 0.80 -39.70 -7.96
N ILE A 480 0.94 -39.88 -6.63
CA ILE A 480 1.57 -41.09 -6.01
C ILE A 480 0.71 -42.31 -6.28
N ARG A 481 -0.62 -42.18 -6.26
CA ARG A 481 -1.55 -43.28 -6.52
C ARG A 481 -1.51 -43.73 -8.00
N TRP A 482 -1.29 -42.85 -8.92
CA TRP A 482 -1.14 -43.18 -10.34
C TRP A 482 0.18 -43.92 -10.65
N ARG A 483 1.27 -43.56 -9.92
CA ARG A 483 2.58 -44.18 -10.05
C ARG A 483 2.63 -45.63 -9.48
N LYS A 484 1.68 -46.02 -8.62
CA LYS A 484 1.54 -47.38 -8.10
C LYS A 484 0.72 -48.30 -9.00
N ASN A 485 -0.05 -47.72 -9.92
CA ASN A 485 -0.98 -48.43 -10.82
C ASN A 485 -0.52 -48.41 -12.30
N SER A 486 0.62 -47.80 -12.60
CA SER A 486 1.34 -47.85 -13.88
C SER A 486 2.68 -48.55 -13.71
#